data_58cb22a2d226e2bf521730eb7d370382
#
_entry.id   58cb22a2d226e2bf521730eb7d370382
#
_cell.length_a   1.000
_cell.length_b   1.000
_cell.length_c   1.000
_cell.angle_alpha   90.00
_cell.angle_beta   90.00
_cell.angle_gamma   90.00
#
_symmetry.space_group_name_H-M   'P 1'
#
loop_
_entity.id
_entity.type
_entity.pdbx_description
1 polymer ?
#
loop_
_entity_poly.entity_id
_entity_poly.type
_entity_poly.pdbx_seq_one_letter_code
_entity_poly.pdbx_strand_id
1 'polypeptide(L)'
;MTEDLLRFKKNQKYVFFDFETCSLNLGSLDNKPWQLGFIVVNGGKIINKHDFWLHWDDLKMSPTAAKMTGWTEAKYKKLAVDPKEPLELFESYLYDKDYINVGHNTLGFDVYIHGTYRRCLNMNPDYSYIDRSIDTVCLAKAIKNDIKFKQDE
;
A
#
# COMPACT_ATOMS: atom_id res chain seq x y z
N MET A 1 5.33 -16.42 13.48
CA MET A 1 4.51 -16.12 14.60
C MET A 1 4.41 -14.65 14.89
N THR A 2 3.21 -14.22 15.18
CA THR A 2 2.80 -12.82 15.23
C THR A 2 3.10 -12.11 16.56
N GLU A 3 3.49 -12.84 17.59
CA GLU A 3 3.74 -12.27 18.93
C GLU A 3 4.81 -11.18 18.95
N ASP A 4 5.83 -11.32 18.09
CA ASP A 4 6.90 -10.33 17.98
C ASP A 4 6.47 -9.05 17.24
N LEU A 5 5.42 -9.11 16.43
CA LEU A 5 4.96 -7.96 15.64
C LEU A 5 4.30 -6.88 16.49
N LEU A 6 3.71 -7.26 17.61
CA LEU A 6 3.01 -6.34 18.53
C LEU A 6 3.92 -5.75 19.59
N ARG A 7 5.18 -6.19 19.66
CA ARG A 7 6.14 -5.67 20.61
C ARG A 7 6.86 -4.46 20.06
N PHE A 8 6.94 -3.41 20.84
CA PHE A 8 7.75 -2.25 20.48
C PHE A 8 9.23 -2.64 20.37
N LYS A 9 9.79 -2.45 19.16
CA LYS A 9 11.23 -2.59 18.90
C LYS A 9 11.78 -1.24 18.46
N LYS A 10 12.74 -0.68 19.21
CA LYS A 10 13.34 0.63 18.91
C LYS A 10 13.89 0.75 17.49
N ASN A 11 14.39 -0.34 16.94
CA ASN A 11 15.00 -0.40 15.61
C ASN A 11 14.09 -1.10 14.58
N GLN A 12 12.78 -1.15 14.84
CA GLN A 12 11.83 -1.73 13.88
C GLN A 12 11.88 -0.96 12.57
N LYS A 13 11.90 -1.70 11.47
CA LYS A 13 11.79 -1.17 10.12
C LYS A 13 10.33 -1.15 9.68
N TYR A 14 9.94 -0.09 9.00
CA TYR A 14 8.57 0.08 8.49
C TYR A 14 8.57 0.47 7.03
N VAL A 15 7.57 -0.01 6.29
CA VAL A 15 7.18 0.56 5.01
C VAL A 15 5.75 1.07 5.11
N PHE A 16 5.57 2.37 4.91
CA PHE A 16 4.27 3.04 4.85
C PHE A 16 3.89 3.17 3.39
N PHE A 17 2.70 2.79 3.00
CA PHE A 17 2.29 2.85 1.60
C PHE A 17 0.82 3.16 1.39
N ASP A 18 0.52 3.65 0.22
CA ASP A 18 -0.82 4.01 -0.23
C ASP A 18 -0.90 3.90 -1.76
N PHE A 19 -2.07 3.47 -2.26
CA PHE A 19 -2.39 3.43 -3.68
C PHE A 19 -3.51 4.40 -4.02
N GLU A 20 -3.37 5.07 -5.17
CA GLU A 20 -4.49 5.75 -5.81
C GLU A 20 -4.96 4.96 -7.03
N THR A 21 -6.26 4.84 -7.20
CA THR A 21 -6.89 4.03 -8.23
C THR A 21 -7.82 4.82 -9.13
N CYS A 22 -8.12 4.27 -10.29
CA CYS A 22 -8.99 4.91 -11.27
C CYS A 22 -10.49 4.77 -10.95
N SER A 23 -10.87 3.91 -10.01
CA SER A 23 -12.24 3.71 -9.55
C SER A 23 -12.27 3.13 -8.12
N LEU A 24 -13.45 2.87 -7.59
CA LEU A 24 -13.62 2.22 -6.28
C LEU A 24 -14.03 0.75 -6.36
N ASN A 25 -14.07 0.17 -7.55
CA ASN A 25 -14.48 -1.21 -7.73
C ASN A 25 -13.32 -2.19 -7.46
N LEU A 26 -13.22 -2.68 -6.23
CA LEU A 26 -12.17 -3.61 -5.80
C LEU A 26 -12.21 -4.98 -6.50
N GLY A 27 -13.34 -5.35 -7.08
CA GLY A 27 -13.51 -6.64 -7.77
C GLY A 27 -13.12 -6.63 -9.24
N SER A 28 -12.74 -5.48 -9.80
CA SER A 28 -12.46 -5.32 -11.23
C SER A 28 -10.98 -5.16 -11.52
N LEU A 29 -10.48 -5.88 -12.52
CA LEU A 29 -9.14 -5.66 -13.08
C LEU A 29 -9.01 -4.31 -13.80
N ASP A 30 -10.13 -3.66 -14.12
CA ASP A 30 -10.14 -2.31 -14.68
C ASP A 30 -9.84 -1.24 -13.62
N ASN A 31 -9.96 -1.58 -12.33
CA ASN A 31 -9.60 -0.68 -11.24
C ASN A 31 -8.09 -0.71 -10.95
N LYS A 32 -7.32 -0.18 -11.88
CA LYS A 32 -5.87 -0.20 -11.82
C LYS A 32 -5.32 0.87 -10.89
N PRO A 33 -4.27 0.58 -10.12
CA PRO A 33 -3.53 1.62 -9.43
C PRO A 33 -2.79 2.48 -10.45
N TRP A 34 -2.95 3.78 -10.36
CA TRP A 34 -2.21 4.72 -11.19
C TRP A 34 -1.13 5.49 -10.41
N GLN A 35 -1.18 5.40 -9.07
CA GLN A 35 -0.14 5.96 -8.20
C GLN A 35 0.18 4.99 -7.08
N LEU A 36 1.46 4.86 -6.79
CA LEU A 36 2.01 4.14 -5.64
C LEU A 36 2.95 5.08 -4.89
N GLY A 37 2.54 5.46 -3.67
CA GLY A 37 3.38 6.19 -2.74
C GLY A 37 3.86 5.27 -1.62
N PHE A 38 5.15 5.32 -1.27
CA PHE A 38 5.64 4.64 -0.08
C PHE A 38 6.86 5.30 0.54
N ILE A 39 6.97 5.14 1.84
CA ILE A 39 8.06 5.67 2.67
C ILE A 39 8.66 4.51 3.45
N VAL A 40 9.97 4.43 3.43
CA VAL A 40 10.73 3.40 4.16
C VAL A 40 11.40 4.05 5.37
N VAL A 41 11.15 3.46 6.54
CA VAL A 41 11.67 3.95 7.83
C VAL A 41 12.53 2.88 8.49
N ASN A 42 13.70 3.29 8.96
CA ASN A 42 14.61 2.44 9.72
C ASN A 42 15.18 3.23 10.91
N GLY A 43 15.11 2.67 12.11
CA GLY A 43 15.61 3.32 13.31
C GLY A 43 14.96 4.68 13.59
N GLY A 44 13.68 4.85 13.27
CA GLY A 44 12.93 6.10 13.43
C GLY A 44 13.26 7.18 12.41
N LYS A 45 14.04 6.87 11.36
CA LYS A 45 14.42 7.80 10.30
C LYS A 45 13.87 7.35 8.95
N ILE A 46 13.38 8.31 8.16
CA ILE A 46 13.02 8.06 6.76
C ILE A 46 14.32 7.86 5.97
N ILE A 47 14.48 6.68 5.36
CA ILE A 47 15.65 6.33 4.54
C ILE A 47 15.35 6.41 3.05
N ASN A 48 14.11 6.18 2.63
CA ASN A 48 13.65 6.30 1.25
C ASN A 48 12.22 6.83 1.21
N LYS A 49 11.91 7.58 0.15
CA LYS A 49 10.57 8.07 -0.15
C LYS A 49 10.35 8.02 -1.65
N HIS A 50 9.25 7.40 -2.07
CA HIS A 50 8.91 7.23 -3.48
C HIS A 50 7.46 7.63 -3.73
N ASP A 51 7.24 8.20 -4.90
CA ASP A 51 5.92 8.53 -5.44
C ASP A 51 5.95 8.26 -6.94
N PHE A 52 5.37 7.14 -7.35
CA PHE A 52 5.36 6.69 -8.73
C PHE A 52 3.97 6.84 -9.34
N TRP A 53 3.89 7.44 -10.51
CA TRP A 53 2.74 7.36 -11.40
C TRP A 53 2.95 6.20 -12.35
N LEU A 54 1.93 5.32 -12.48
CA LEU A 54 2.04 4.03 -13.15
C LEU A 54 1.31 4.07 -14.49
N HIS A 55 2.02 3.81 -15.57
CA HIS A 55 1.45 3.82 -16.90
C HIS A 55 0.71 2.53 -17.20
N TRP A 56 -0.53 2.68 -17.67
CA TRP A 56 -1.35 1.60 -18.21
C TRP A 56 -1.95 2.07 -19.54
N ASP A 57 -1.80 1.29 -20.61
CA ASP A 57 -2.29 1.65 -21.95
C ASP A 57 -3.80 1.83 -22.00
N ASP A 58 -4.51 1.13 -21.14
CA ASP A 58 -5.96 1.06 -21.06
C ASP A 58 -6.56 1.65 -19.77
N LEU A 59 -5.86 2.60 -19.15
CA LEU A 59 -6.35 3.26 -17.94
C LEU A 59 -7.65 4.01 -18.20
N LYS A 60 -8.71 3.63 -17.50
CA LYS A 60 -10.03 4.27 -17.54
C LYS A 60 -10.28 5.04 -16.26
N MET A 61 -9.88 6.30 -16.23
CA MET A 61 -10.07 7.16 -15.06
C MET A 61 -11.51 7.63 -14.95
N SER A 62 -12.15 7.35 -13.82
CA SER A 62 -13.47 7.92 -13.53
C SER A 62 -13.35 9.42 -13.23
N PRO A 63 -14.32 10.26 -13.66
CA PRO A 63 -14.29 11.69 -13.36
C PRO A 63 -14.26 11.99 -11.86
N THR A 64 -14.95 11.19 -11.06
CA THR A 64 -14.98 11.33 -9.60
C THR A 64 -13.62 11.02 -8.99
N ALA A 65 -12.97 9.91 -9.38
CA ALA A 65 -11.65 9.56 -8.91
C ALA A 65 -10.61 10.62 -9.31
N ALA A 66 -10.65 11.10 -10.54
CA ALA A 66 -9.76 12.17 -11.01
C ALA A 66 -9.89 13.45 -10.17
N LYS A 67 -11.12 13.85 -9.86
CA LYS A 67 -11.38 15.04 -9.02
C LYS A 67 -10.89 14.85 -7.59
N MET A 68 -11.10 13.68 -7.00
CA MET A 68 -10.72 13.40 -5.62
C MET A 68 -9.21 13.31 -5.43
N THR A 69 -8.49 12.78 -6.41
CA THR A 69 -7.05 12.49 -6.32
C THR A 69 -6.16 13.56 -6.95
N GLY A 70 -6.77 14.51 -7.68
CA GLY A 70 -6.01 15.53 -8.42
C GLY A 70 -5.32 14.99 -9.68
N TRP A 71 -5.74 13.82 -10.17
CA TRP A 71 -5.25 13.26 -11.43
C TRP A 71 -5.62 14.15 -12.62
N THR A 72 -4.66 14.37 -13.50
CA THR A 72 -4.88 15.00 -14.81
C THR A 72 -4.16 14.23 -15.89
N GLU A 73 -4.76 14.18 -17.08
CA GLU A 73 -4.15 13.49 -18.21
C GLU A 73 -2.77 14.06 -18.59
N ALA A 74 -2.61 15.38 -18.48
CA ALA A 74 -1.34 16.06 -18.78
C ALA A 74 -0.22 15.64 -17.82
N LYS A 75 -0.51 15.59 -16.51
CA LYS A 75 0.44 15.10 -15.51
C LYS A 75 0.73 13.62 -15.69
N TYR A 76 -0.30 12.82 -15.95
CA TYR A 76 -0.17 11.39 -16.16
C TYR A 76 0.77 11.07 -17.33
N LYS A 77 0.55 11.69 -18.49
CA LYS A 77 1.42 11.53 -19.66
C LYS A 77 2.87 11.94 -19.42
N LYS A 78 3.09 12.92 -18.52
CA LYS A 78 4.43 13.42 -18.21
C LYS A 78 5.16 12.57 -17.16
N LEU A 79 4.46 12.05 -16.18
CA LEU A 79 5.06 11.46 -14.97
C LEU A 79 4.98 9.93 -14.93
N ALA A 80 4.02 9.32 -15.65
CA ALA A 80 3.78 7.89 -15.56
C ALA A 80 4.95 7.09 -16.19
N VAL A 81 5.38 6.07 -15.44
CA VAL A 81 6.47 5.17 -15.81
C VAL A 81 5.94 3.75 -15.97
N ASP A 82 6.74 2.87 -16.57
CA ASP A 82 6.42 1.45 -16.64
C ASP A 82 6.13 0.90 -15.22
N PRO A 83 5.01 0.20 -15.02
CA PRO A 83 4.59 -0.22 -13.68
C PRO A 83 5.43 -1.35 -13.07
N LYS A 84 6.26 -2.03 -13.85
CA LYS A 84 7.02 -3.20 -13.39
C LYS A 84 8.09 -2.83 -12.37
N GLU A 85 8.95 -1.86 -12.67
CA GLU A 85 10.05 -1.46 -11.79
C GLU A 85 9.58 -0.88 -10.45
N PRO A 86 8.56 0.02 -10.40
CA PRO A 86 8.00 0.47 -9.13
C PRO A 86 7.44 -0.66 -8.26
N LEU A 87 6.78 -1.67 -8.86
CA LEU A 87 6.30 -2.82 -8.13
C LEU A 87 7.44 -3.64 -7.53
N GLU A 88 8.45 -3.95 -8.33
CA GLU A 88 9.62 -4.72 -7.88
C GLU A 88 10.34 -4.03 -6.72
N LEU A 89 10.53 -2.71 -6.80
CA LEU A 89 11.13 -1.92 -5.73
C LEU A 89 10.28 -1.95 -4.46
N PHE A 90 8.98 -1.70 -4.58
CA PHE A 90 8.04 -1.72 -3.45
C PHE A 90 8.01 -3.11 -2.79
N GLU A 91 7.91 -4.16 -3.57
CA GLU A 91 7.84 -5.54 -3.08
C GLU A 91 9.14 -5.98 -2.41
N SER A 92 10.29 -5.39 -2.75
CA SER A 92 11.55 -5.66 -2.06
C SER A 92 11.50 -5.30 -0.57
N TYR A 93 10.66 -4.32 -0.20
CA TYR A 93 10.37 -3.98 1.20
C TYR A 93 9.16 -4.72 1.75
N LEU A 94 8.09 -4.85 0.95
CA LEU A 94 6.82 -5.44 1.37
C LEU A 94 6.98 -6.90 1.82
N TYR A 95 7.78 -7.67 1.12
CA TYR A 95 8.02 -9.09 1.41
C TYR A 95 9.23 -9.36 2.31
N ASP A 96 10.03 -8.34 2.61
CA ASP A 96 11.13 -8.47 3.56
C ASP A 96 10.58 -8.63 4.98
N LYS A 97 10.93 -9.73 5.63
CA LYS A 97 10.41 -10.10 6.96
C LYS A 97 10.86 -9.16 8.07
N ASP A 98 11.87 -8.33 7.84
CA ASP A 98 12.32 -7.33 8.79
C ASP A 98 11.42 -6.08 8.83
N TYR A 99 10.55 -5.92 7.84
CA TYR A 99 9.65 -4.77 7.72
C TYR A 99 8.23 -5.08 8.20
N ILE A 100 7.65 -4.14 8.93
CA ILE A 100 6.22 -4.06 9.17
C ILE A 100 5.61 -3.11 8.15
N ASN A 101 4.54 -3.55 7.51
CA ASN A 101 3.78 -2.76 6.55
C ASN A 101 2.74 -1.92 7.27
N VAL A 102 2.63 -0.66 6.92
CA VAL A 102 1.66 0.26 7.54
C VAL A 102 0.88 1.00 6.47
N GLY A 103 -0.42 1.03 6.60
CA GLY A 103 -1.30 1.81 5.74
C GLY A 103 -2.61 2.16 6.41
N HIS A 104 -3.38 3.06 5.79
CA HIS A 104 -4.68 3.49 6.28
C HIS A 104 -5.78 2.78 5.49
N ASN A 105 -6.62 1.99 6.16
CA ASN A 105 -7.60 1.10 5.53
C ASN A 105 -6.96 0.10 4.55
N THR A 106 -5.71 -0.26 4.79
CA THR A 106 -4.93 -1.10 3.88
C THR A 106 -5.52 -2.49 3.75
N LEU A 107 -6.02 -3.08 4.83
CA LEU A 107 -6.68 -4.39 4.81
C LEU A 107 -8.03 -4.39 4.09
N GLY A 108 -8.69 -3.24 4.00
CA GLY A 108 -9.95 -3.05 3.27
C GLY A 108 -9.80 -2.55 1.85
N PHE A 109 -8.62 -2.10 1.44
CA PHE A 109 -8.40 -1.48 0.13
C PHE A 109 -7.07 -1.87 -0.53
N ASP A 110 -5.94 -1.40 -0.02
CA ASP A 110 -4.64 -1.48 -0.70
C ASP A 110 -4.17 -2.92 -0.95
N VAL A 111 -4.51 -3.85 -0.06
CA VAL A 111 -4.22 -5.28 -0.22
C VAL A 111 -4.85 -5.82 -1.51
N TYR A 112 -6.09 -5.45 -1.80
CA TYR A 112 -6.79 -5.85 -3.02
C TYR A 112 -6.22 -5.16 -4.25
N ILE A 113 -5.87 -3.89 -4.13
CA ILE A 113 -5.24 -3.12 -5.21
C ILE A 113 -3.87 -3.67 -5.57
N HIS A 114 -3.06 -4.03 -4.59
CA HIS A 114 -1.79 -4.72 -4.81
C HIS A 114 -2.00 -6.05 -5.56
N GLY A 115 -3.00 -6.83 -5.18
CA GLY A 115 -3.36 -8.05 -5.90
C GLY A 115 -3.75 -7.78 -7.36
N THR A 116 -4.54 -6.74 -7.61
CA THR A 116 -4.89 -6.30 -8.97
C THR A 116 -3.66 -5.83 -9.75
N TYR A 117 -2.77 -5.07 -9.13
CA TYR A 117 -1.50 -4.64 -9.73
C TYR A 117 -0.69 -5.84 -10.25
N ARG A 118 -0.50 -6.85 -9.41
CA ARG A 118 0.19 -8.10 -9.81
C ARG A 118 -0.50 -8.79 -10.98
N ARG A 119 -1.83 -8.95 -10.92
CA ARG A 119 -2.60 -9.56 -12.02
C ARG A 119 -2.46 -8.80 -13.35
N CYS A 120 -2.44 -7.48 -13.30
CA CYS A 120 -2.23 -6.65 -14.50
C CYS A 120 -0.85 -6.87 -15.14
N LEU A 121 0.12 -7.37 -14.38
CA LEU A 121 1.45 -7.76 -14.85
C LEU A 121 1.61 -9.27 -15.03
N ASN A 122 0.50 -10.01 -15.14
CA ASN A 122 0.47 -11.47 -15.28
C ASN A 122 1.16 -12.23 -14.13
N MET A 123 1.09 -11.68 -12.93
CA MET A 123 1.60 -12.28 -11.71
C MET A 123 0.45 -12.69 -10.79
N ASN A 124 0.58 -13.80 -10.08
CA ASN A 124 -0.40 -14.20 -9.07
C ASN A 124 -0.35 -13.25 -7.87
N PRO A 125 -1.51 -12.91 -7.26
CA PRO A 125 -1.52 -12.22 -5.98
C PRO A 125 -0.76 -13.03 -4.92
N ASP A 126 -0.08 -12.34 -4.04
CA ASP A 126 0.61 -12.92 -2.90
C ASP A 126 0.35 -12.05 -1.67
N TYR A 127 -0.41 -12.59 -0.72
CA TYR A 127 -0.86 -11.92 0.50
C TYR A 127 -0.03 -12.32 1.73
N SER A 128 1.13 -12.93 1.55
CA SER A 128 1.98 -13.44 2.64
C SER A 128 2.50 -12.36 3.60
N TYR A 129 2.40 -11.08 3.23
CA TYR A 129 2.81 -9.94 4.05
C TYR A 129 1.71 -9.47 5.03
N ILE A 130 0.48 -9.95 4.92
CA ILE A 130 -0.68 -9.43 5.68
C ILE A 130 -0.50 -9.59 7.19
N ASP A 131 0.09 -10.68 7.64
CA ASP A 131 0.37 -10.93 9.06
C ASP A 131 1.42 -9.99 9.66
N ARG A 132 2.15 -9.25 8.82
CA ARG A 132 3.07 -8.18 9.21
C ARG A 132 2.54 -6.80 8.86
N SER A 133 1.23 -6.62 8.88
CA SER A 133 0.58 -5.36 8.49
C SER A 133 -0.11 -4.69 9.68
N ILE A 134 0.03 -3.38 9.76
CA ILE A 134 -0.72 -2.53 10.69
C ILE A 134 -1.66 -1.66 9.85
N ASP A 135 -2.96 -1.82 10.07
CA ASP A 135 -3.98 -0.95 9.50
C ASP A 135 -4.35 0.14 10.51
N THR A 136 -4.02 1.38 10.20
CA THR A 136 -4.23 2.51 11.11
C THR A 136 -5.71 2.83 11.34
N VAL A 137 -6.63 2.41 10.44
CA VAL A 137 -8.09 2.49 10.69
C VAL A 137 -8.48 1.55 11.82
N CYS A 138 -7.98 0.31 11.81
CA CYS A 138 -8.25 -0.66 12.87
C CYS A 138 -7.69 -0.18 14.20
N LEU A 139 -6.48 0.37 14.20
CA LEU A 139 -5.84 0.94 15.38
C LEU A 139 -6.63 2.13 15.95
N ALA A 140 -7.05 3.06 15.09
CA ALA A 140 -7.86 4.21 15.49
C ALA A 140 -9.22 3.80 16.07
N LYS A 141 -9.87 2.80 15.49
CA LYS A 141 -11.12 2.24 16.01
C LYS A 141 -10.93 1.56 17.38
N ALA A 142 -9.84 0.84 17.56
CA ALA A 142 -9.51 0.21 18.82
C ALA A 142 -9.31 1.27 19.92
N ILE A 143 -8.56 2.33 19.64
CA ILE A 143 -8.35 3.44 20.58
C ILE A 143 -9.69 4.12 20.93
N LYS A 144 -10.51 4.44 19.91
CA LYS A 144 -11.82 5.10 20.10
C LYS A 144 -12.77 4.28 20.99
N ASN A 145 -12.71 2.97 20.89
CA ASN A 145 -13.58 2.06 21.64
C ASN A 145 -12.95 1.55 22.93
N ASP A 146 -11.84 2.14 23.38
CA ASP A 146 -11.09 1.76 24.60
C ASP A 146 -10.79 0.25 24.66
N ILE A 147 -10.49 -0.33 23.51
CA ILE A 147 -10.08 -1.74 23.44
C ILE A 147 -8.65 -1.83 23.95
N LYS A 148 -8.48 -2.47 25.09
CA LYS A 148 -7.16 -2.72 25.67
C LYS A 148 -6.51 -3.91 24.97
N PHE A 149 -5.24 -3.77 24.62
CA PHE A 149 -4.44 -4.91 24.23
C PHE A 149 -4.35 -5.87 25.43
N LYS A 150 -4.60 -7.17 25.20
CA LYS A 150 -4.29 -8.17 26.20
C LYS A 150 -2.77 -8.16 26.36
N GLN A 151 -2.31 -7.83 27.56
CA GLN A 151 -0.96 -8.20 27.95
C GLN A 151 -1.04 -9.70 28.23
N ASP A 152 -0.22 -10.47 27.54
CA ASP A 152 -0.04 -11.87 27.88
C ASP A 152 0.47 -11.94 29.32
N GLU A 153 -0.28 -12.65 30.15
CA GLU A 153 0.10 -12.93 31.52
C GLU A 153 1.30 -13.88 31.58
#